data_fdd6db67fc2ae47611a2085b2145bc73
#
_entry.id   fdd6db67fc2ae47611a2085b2145bc73
#
_cell.length_a   1.000
_cell.length_b   1.000
_cell.length_c   1.000
_cell.angle_alpha   90.00
_cell.angle_beta   90.00
_cell.angle_gamma   90.00
#
_symmetry.space_group_name_H-M   'P 1'
#
loop_
_entity.id
_entity.type
_entity.pdbx_description
1 polymer ?
#
loop_
_entity_poly.entity_id
_entity_poly.type
_entity_poly.pdbx_seq_one_letter_code
_entity_poly.pdbx_strand_id
1 'polypeptide(L)'
;MASPQQYALLCLENPLLDIQGQGDEAMLSKYGLKPNDAILAEEKHMGLYEDLLQNHDAKLIAGGAAQNTTRGAQYILPPHSTLYIGCVGSDKYATTLRSKNEEAGVRSEYLVSPDQPTGRCGVIITGHDRSMCTHLAAANEYKISHLQSPEVWKLAQQAKVYFVGGYHLTVCVPAIMALAEEAAKEDKVFIMSLSAPFIPLFFKDQLAETSKYWDYIIGNETEARSWAESQGHETKDVKEIAQLVADLPKENKGRKRTVIFTQGTESTVVAVQGEKEIKEFGIKEVKKEDICDTNGAGDAFAGGFVAGVVEGKSLDESIDMGHWLASLSIKELGPQYPFPKQSYQPTSKNDFLSVN
;
A
#
# COMPACT_ATOMS: atom_id res chain seq x y z
N MET A 1 1.18 -15.65 -32.83
CA MET A 1 0.73 -14.36 -32.31
C MET A 1 0.80 -14.47 -30.81
N ALA A 2 1.53 -13.59 -30.12
CA ALA A 2 1.52 -13.56 -28.67
C ALA A 2 0.08 -13.26 -28.21
N SER A 3 -0.42 -13.98 -27.20
CA SER A 3 -1.71 -13.70 -26.58
C SER A 3 -1.74 -12.21 -26.14
N PRO A 4 -2.86 -11.50 -26.28
CA PRO A 4 -2.92 -10.13 -25.79
C PRO A 4 -2.54 -10.12 -24.32
N GLN A 5 -1.63 -9.21 -23.96
CA GLN A 5 -1.14 -9.06 -22.61
C GLN A 5 -2.31 -8.76 -21.67
N GLN A 6 -2.54 -9.63 -20.69
CA GLN A 6 -3.66 -9.52 -19.77
C GLN A 6 -3.13 -9.17 -18.38
N TYR A 7 -3.46 -7.96 -17.91
CA TYR A 7 -3.13 -7.54 -16.56
C TYR A 7 -4.08 -8.21 -15.57
N ALA A 8 -3.53 -8.99 -14.64
CA ALA A 8 -4.33 -9.72 -13.64
C ALA A 8 -4.66 -8.84 -12.42
N LEU A 9 -3.78 -7.88 -12.12
CA LEU A 9 -3.89 -6.95 -10.99
C LEU A 9 -3.92 -5.51 -11.46
N LEU A 10 -4.88 -4.72 -10.96
CA LEU A 10 -4.89 -3.28 -11.06
C LEU A 10 -4.73 -2.67 -9.67
N CYS A 11 -3.83 -1.72 -9.53
CA CYS A 11 -3.68 -0.91 -8.32
C CYS A 11 -3.95 0.57 -8.62
N LEU A 12 -4.63 1.26 -7.68
CA LEU A 12 -4.98 2.68 -7.78
C LEU A 12 -4.60 3.39 -6.49
N GLU A 13 -3.76 4.43 -6.58
CA GLU A 13 -3.46 5.37 -5.50
C GLU A 13 -2.56 6.51 -6.00
N ASN A 14 -1.91 7.18 -5.06
CA ASN A 14 -1.08 8.37 -5.24
C ASN A 14 0.38 7.98 -5.52
N PRO A 15 0.88 8.10 -6.75
CA PRO A 15 2.29 7.87 -7.04
C PRO A 15 3.14 9.00 -6.45
N LEU A 16 4.18 8.64 -5.72
CA LEU A 16 5.08 9.57 -5.04
C LEU A 16 6.53 9.26 -5.36
N LEU A 17 7.37 10.29 -5.40
CA LEU A 17 8.82 10.11 -5.38
C LEU A 17 9.33 10.40 -3.98
N ASP A 18 9.95 9.42 -3.33
CA ASP A 18 10.57 9.57 -2.04
C ASP A 18 11.96 10.19 -2.22
N ILE A 19 12.20 11.29 -1.51
CA ILE A 19 13.48 12.00 -1.42
C ILE A 19 14.03 11.68 -0.03
N GLN A 20 14.90 10.68 0.05
CA GLN A 20 15.35 10.07 1.28
C GLN A 20 16.77 10.48 1.63
N GLY A 21 16.97 11.19 2.72
CA GLY A 21 18.28 11.65 3.17
C GLY A 21 18.52 11.46 4.67
N GLN A 22 19.80 11.41 5.05
CA GLN A 22 20.18 11.41 6.46
C GLN A 22 19.96 12.79 7.07
N GLY A 23 19.38 12.83 8.26
CA GLY A 23 19.18 14.04 9.03
C GLY A 23 19.42 13.84 10.52
N ASP A 24 19.10 14.85 11.28
CA ASP A 24 19.27 14.89 12.73
C ASP A 24 18.06 15.59 13.40
N GLU A 25 18.08 15.67 14.73
CA GLU A 25 17.05 16.37 15.51
C GLU A 25 16.94 17.87 15.15
N ALA A 26 18.03 18.51 14.73
CA ALA A 26 18.00 19.90 14.33
C ALA A 26 17.22 20.08 13.03
N MET A 27 17.38 19.16 12.08
CA MET A 27 16.60 19.13 10.84
C MET A 27 15.12 18.86 11.11
N LEU A 28 14.79 17.89 11.98
CA LEU A 28 13.42 17.63 12.38
C LEU A 28 12.78 18.89 12.99
N SER A 29 13.47 19.53 13.95
CA SER A 29 13.02 20.78 14.57
C SER A 29 12.83 21.91 13.55
N LYS A 30 13.77 22.06 12.60
CA LYS A 30 13.70 23.09 11.55
C LYS A 30 12.40 23.02 10.76
N TYR A 31 11.93 21.81 10.47
CA TYR A 31 10.71 21.58 9.71
C TYR A 31 9.51 21.22 10.57
N GLY A 32 9.64 21.27 11.92
CA GLY A 32 8.54 20.98 12.85
C GLY A 32 8.04 19.54 12.80
N LEU A 33 8.93 18.61 12.48
CA LEU A 33 8.67 17.18 12.46
C LEU A 33 9.11 16.53 13.77
N LYS A 34 8.53 15.37 14.08
CA LYS A 34 8.95 14.50 15.18
C LYS A 34 9.55 13.21 14.60
N PRO A 35 10.36 12.49 15.38
CA PRO A 35 10.76 11.13 15.01
C PRO A 35 9.54 10.26 14.67
N ASN A 36 9.63 9.50 13.58
CA ASN A 36 8.54 8.64 13.07
C ASN A 36 7.23 9.34 12.68
N ASP A 37 7.26 10.65 12.43
CA ASP A 37 6.10 11.35 11.88
C ASP A 37 5.79 10.92 10.45
N ALA A 38 4.49 10.89 10.12
CA ALA A 38 4.00 10.77 8.74
C ALA A 38 2.92 11.83 8.54
N ILE A 39 3.28 12.95 7.94
CA ILE A 39 2.40 14.11 7.80
C ILE A 39 2.23 14.55 6.34
N LEU A 40 1.14 15.25 6.07
CA LEU A 40 0.98 16.02 4.85
C LEU A 40 1.72 17.35 4.96
N ALA A 41 2.39 17.73 3.88
CA ALA A 41 3.17 18.95 3.83
C ALA A 41 2.26 20.18 3.78
N GLU A 42 2.61 21.18 4.59
CA GLU A 42 2.13 22.55 4.52
C GLU A 42 3.17 23.43 3.82
N GLU A 43 2.86 24.70 3.57
CA GLU A 43 3.75 25.65 2.90
C GLU A 43 5.13 25.77 3.60
N LYS A 44 5.16 25.75 4.92
CA LYS A 44 6.40 25.81 5.72
C LYS A 44 7.37 24.64 5.47
N HIS A 45 6.85 23.51 4.91
CA HIS A 45 7.64 22.31 4.63
C HIS A 45 8.24 22.29 3.23
N MET A 46 7.85 23.23 2.33
CA MET A 46 8.26 23.17 0.92
C MET A 46 9.78 23.23 0.71
N GLY A 47 10.51 23.87 1.61
CA GLY A 47 11.97 23.90 1.58
C GLY A 47 12.68 22.58 1.92
N LEU A 48 11.96 21.62 2.55
CA LEU A 48 12.52 20.34 2.96
C LEU A 48 13.07 19.53 1.79
N TYR A 49 12.36 19.48 0.69
CA TYR A 49 12.69 18.64 -0.47
C TYR A 49 14.01 19.09 -1.12
N GLU A 50 14.20 20.39 -1.23
CA GLU A 50 15.40 20.97 -1.81
C GLU A 50 16.59 20.83 -0.83
N ASP A 51 16.33 21.02 0.46
CA ASP A 51 17.32 20.83 1.52
C ASP A 51 17.88 19.39 1.52
N LEU A 52 17.00 18.39 1.43
CA LEU A 52 17.39 16.99 1.31
C LEU A 52 18.27 16.75 0.08
N LEU A 53 17.88 17.29 -1.08
CA LEU A 53 18.58 17.08 -2.35
C LEU A 53 19.95 17.76 -2.37
N GLN A 54 20.07 18.95 -1.77
CA GLN A 54 21.30 19.76 -1.85
C GLN A 54 22.30 19.46 -0.74
N ASN A 55 21.80 19.14 0.47
CA ASN A 55 22.64 19.14 1.66
C ASN A 55 22.73 17.78 2.37
N HIS A 56 21.90 16.78 1.97
CA HIS A 56 21.80 15.52 2.70
C HIS A 56 22.04 14.27 1.82
N ASP A 57 22.68 14.44 0.67
CA ASP A 57 23.00 13.35 -0.29
C ASP A 57 21.81 12.41 -0.52
N ALA A 58 20.64 13.01 -0.74
CA ALA A 58 19.39 12.28 -0.78
C ALA A 58 19.29 11.35 -1.99
N LYS A 59 18.76 10.15 -1.75
CA LYS A 59 18.41 9.19 -2.77
C LYS A 59 16.98 9.41 -3.23
N LEU A 60 16.75 9.26 -4.54
CA LEU A 60 15.44 9.27 -5.15
C LEU A 60 14.93 7.84 -5.29
N ILE A 61 13.86 7.53 -4.58
CA ILE A 61 13.26 6.19 -4.56
C ILE A 61 11.81 6.31 -5.05
N ALA A 62 11.42 5.44 -5.97
CA ALA A 62 10.02 5.36 -6.37
C ALA A 62 9.20 4.86 -5.18
N GLY A 63 8.26 5.68 -4.71
CA GLY A 63 7.43 5.47 -3.54
C GLY A 63 5.93 5.50 -3.87
N GLY A 64 5.11 5.74 -2.84
CA GLY A 64 3.66 5.60 -2.89
C GLY A 64 3.23 4.18 -2.51
N ALA A 65 2.41 4.04 -1.46
CA ALA A 65 2.11 2.76 -0.84
C ALA A 65 1.58 1.71 -1.83
N ALA A 66 0.51 2.03 -2.58
CA ALA A 66 -0.02 1.07 -3.55
C ALA A 66 0.91 0.86 -4.76
N GLN A 67 1.80 1.82 -5.09
CA GLN A 67 2.81 1.63 -6.12
C GLN A 67 3.90 0.65 -5.66
N ASN A 68 4.30 0.73 -4.39
CA ASN A 68 5.20 -0.22 -3.76
C ASN A 68 4.56 -1.62 -3.73
N THR A 69 3.30 -1.71 -3.30
CA THR A 69 2.49 -2.94 -3.33
C THR A 69 2.44 -3.55 -4.73
N THR A 70 2.25 -2.71 -5.76
CA THR A 70 2.19 -3.17 -7.16
C THR A 70 3.53 -3.78 -7.61
N ARG A 71 4.66 -3.12 -7.30
CA ARG A 71 5.99 -3.65 -7.59
C ARG A 71 6.27 -4.93 -6.81
N GLY A 72 5.82 -5.00 -5.56
CA GLY A 72 5.90 -6.21 -4.74
C GLY A 72 5.13 -7.38 -5.34
N ALA A 73 3.89 -7.16 -5.74
CA ALA A 73 3.11 -8.19 -6.44
C ALA A 73 3.78 -8.61 -7.76
N GLN A 74 4.31 -7.64 -8.53
CA GLN A 74 5.01 -7.92 -9.79
C GLN A 74 6.34 -8.67 -9.59
N TYR A 75 6.96 -8.54 -8.42
CA TYR A 75 8.15 -9.33 -8.10
C TYR A 75 7.84 -10.83 -8.05
N ILE A 76 6.63 -11.21 -7.65
CA ILE A 76 6.18 -12.61 -7.56
C ILE A 76 5.51 -13.06 -8.85
N LEU A 77 4.58 -12.25 -9.36
CA LEU A 77 3.75 -12.60 -10.50
C LEU A 77 4.55 -12.71 -11.80
N PRO A 78 4.03 -13.43 -12.82
CA PRO A 78 4.62 -13.46 -14.16
C PRO A 78 4.86 -12.05 -14.72
N PRO A 79 5.83 -11.86 -15.62
CA PRO A 79 6.16 -10.55 -16.19
C PRO A 79 4.92 -9.84 -16.75
N HIS A 80 4.80 -8.54 -16.47
CA HIS A 80 3.73 -7.69 -16.98
C HIS A 80 2.31 -8.10 -16.58
N SER A 81 2.15 -8.61 -15.36
CA SER A 81 0.84 -8.97 -14.80
C SER A 81 0.11 -7.82 -14.11
N THR A 82 0.79 -6.70 -13.89
CA THR A 82 0.29 -5.62 -13.03
C THR A 82 0.15 -4.30 -13.77
N LEU A 83 -0.91 -3.57 -13.41
CA LEU A 83 -1.26 -2.25 -13.90
C LEU A 83 -1.37 -1.30 -12.70
N TYR A 84 -0.70 -0.17 -12.75
CA TYR A 84 -0.81 0.88 -11.75
C TYR A 84 -1.43 2.15 -12.33
N ILE A 85 -2.40 2.73 -11.65
CA ILE A 85 -3.10 3.95 -12.03
C ILE A 85 -2.93 5.02 -10.94
N GLY A 86 -2.68 6.27 -11.36
CA GLY A 86 -2.54 7.41 -10.47
C GLY A 86 -2.37 8.70 -11.26
N CYS A 87 -1.93 9.79 -10.62
CA CYS A 87 -1.67 11.06 -11.28
C CYS A 87 -0.27 11.59 -10.95
N VAL A 88 0.45 12.06 -11.96
CA VAL A 88 1.79 12.64 -11.86
C VAL A 88 1.85 13.98 -12.59
N GLY A 89 2.89 14.76 -12.35
CA GLY A 89 3.18 15.97 -13.14
C GLY A 89 3.81 15.66 -14.50
N SER A 90 4.16 16.71 -15.23
CA SER A 90 4.89 16.65 -16.52
C SER A 90 6.39 16.86 -16.35
N ASP A 91 6.98 16.37 -15.27
CA ASP A 91 8.35 16.64 -14.86
C ASP A 91 9.26 15.38 -14.90
N LYS A 92 10.57 15.60 -14.57
CA LYS A 92 11.56 14.52 -14.50
C LYS A 92 11.21 13.43 -13.47
N TYR A 93 10.47 13.77 -12.42
CA TYR A 93 10.08 12.84 -11.36
C TYR A 93 9.03 11.84 -11.85
N ALA A 94 8.09 12.32 -12.68
CA ALA A 94 7.14 11.43 -13.38
C ALA A 94 7.88 10.42 -14.30
N THR A 95 8.92 10.90 -15.01
CA THR A 95 9.75 10.04 -15.84
C THR A 95 10.48 8.99 -15.00
N THR A 96 11.03 9.38 -13.86
CA THR A 96 11.71 8.47 -12.93
C THR A 96 10.73 7.38 -12.41
N LEU A 97 9.53 7.77 -11.99
CA LEU A 97 8.52 6.82 -11.50
C LEU A 97 8.11 5.81 -12.59
N ARG A 98 7.88 6.29 -13.83
CA ARG A 98 7.55 5.40 -14.97
C ARG A 98 8.68 4.40 -15.24
N SER A 99 9.93 4.88 -15.30
CA SER A 99 11.10 4.03 -15.53
C SER A 99 11.24 2.94 -14.46
N LYS A 100 11.06 3.30 -13.18
CA LYS A 100 11.16 2.33 -12.08
C LYS A 100 10.03 1.29 -12.09
N ASN A 101 8.84 1.67 -12.48
CA ASN A 101 7.76 0.72 -12.66
C ASN A 101 8.02 -0.20 -13.87
N GLU A 102 8.49 0.36 -14.98
CA GLU A 102 8.82 -0.41 -16.18
C GLU A 102 9.97 -1.40 -15.93
N GLU A 103 11.04 -0.98 -15.22
CA GLU A 103 12.12 -1.85 -14.78
C GLU A 103 11.61 -3.03 -13.93
N ALA A 104 10.59 -2.78 -13.10
CA ALA A 104 9.94 -3.82 -12.30
C ALA A 104 8.94 -4.68 -13.10
N GLY A 105 8.60 -4.29 -14.34
CA GLY A 105 7.60 -4.96 -15.18
C GLY A 105 6.16 -4.52 -14.93
N VAL A 106 5.96 -3.40 -14.24
CA VAL A 106 4.66 -2.78 -13.97
C VAL A 106 4.28 -1.82 -15.08
N ARG A 107 3.08 -1.94 -15.62
CA ARG A 107 2.50 -0.93 -16.51
C ARG A 107 1.97 0.25 -15.71
N SER A 108 2.33 1.48 -16.09
CA SER A 108 1.83 2.72 -15.47
C SER A 108 0.90 3.47 -16.43
N GLU A 109 -0.36 3.62 -16.02
CA GLU A 109 -1.35 4.47 -16.67
C GLU A 109 -1.59 5.72 -15.81
N TYR A 110 -0.67 6.68 -15.90
CA TYR A 110 -0.78 7.92 -15.16
C TYR A 110 -1.58 8.96 -15.92
N LEU A 111 -2.57 9.58 -15.24
CA LEU A 111 -3.03 10.91 -15.60
C LEU A 111 -1.85 11.87 -15.43
N VAL A 112 -1.64 12.76 -16.39
CA VAL A 112 -0.61 13.81 -16.31
C VAL A 112 -1.28 15.14 -16.02
N SER A 113 -0.97 15.73 -14.86
CA SER A 113 -1.35 17.12 -14.55
C SER A 113 -0.34 18.07 -15.21
N PRO A 114 -0.78 19.04 -16.03
CA PRO A 114 0.13 20.00 -16.65
C PRO A 114 0.60 21.08 -15.67
N ASP A 115 -0.16 21.35 -14.61
CA ASP A 115 -0.01 22.53 -13.76
C ASP A 115 0.63 22.22 -12.40
N GLN A 116 0.70 20.94 -12.03
CA GLN A 116 1.24 20.50 -10.75
C GLN A 116 2.48 19.63 -10.92
N PRO A 117 3.51 19.77 -10.06
CA PRO A 117 4.64 18.85 -10.07
C PRO A 117 4.21 17.46 -9.58
N THR A 118 4.99 16.44 -9.91
CA THR A 118 4.81 15.09 -9.37
C THR A 118 4.85 15.11 -7.84
N GLY A 119 3.95 14.35 -7.22
CA GLY A 119 3.91 14.18 -5.78
C GLY A 119 5.23 13.61 -5.23
N ARG A 120 5.64 14.06 -4.06
CA ARG A 120 6.91 13.68 -3.42
C ARG A 120 6.77 13.55 -1.91
N CYS A 121 7.58 12.67 -1.35
CA CYS A 121 7.71 12.49 0.08
C CYS A 121 9.16 12.80 0.50
N GLY A 122 9.35 13.77 1.38
CA GLY A 122 10.64 13.99 2.04
C GLY A 122 10.77 13.01 3.19
N VAL A 123 11.79 12.15 3.15
CA VAL A 123 12.05 11.14 4.16
C VAL A 123 13.35 11.49 4.88
N ILE A 124 13.24 11.90 6.14
CA ILE A 124 14.38 12.19 7.00
C ILE A 124 14.70 10.95 7.83
N ILE A 125 15.92 10.43 7.68
CA ILE A 125 16.40 9.28 8.44
C ILE A 125 17.20 9.81 9.63
N THR A 126 16.75 9.51 10.85
CA THR A 126 17.45 9.83 12.10
C THR A 126 17.71 8.54 12.87
N GLY A 127 18.95 8.00 12.75
CA GLY A 127 19.27 6.67 13.29
C GLY A 127 18.42 5.57 12.65
N HIS A 128 17.51 4.97 13.41
CA HIS A 128 16.57 3.96 12.93
C HIS A 128 15.19 4.51 12.61
N ASP A 129 14.92 5.78 12.90
CA ASP A 129 13.63 6.41 12.70
C ASP A 129 13.49 7.02 11.30
N ARG A 130 12.27 7.05 10.79
CA ARG A 130 11.89 7.63 9.49
C ARG A 130 10.78 8.64 9.69
N SER A 131 11.06 9.90 9.43
CA SER A 131 10.06 10.97 9.47
C SER A 131 9.70 11.37 8.05
N MET A 132 8.43 11.31 7.72
CA MET A 132 7.90 11.48 6.38
C MET A 132 7.04 12.74 6.29
N CYS A 133 7.32 13.57 5.28
CA CYS A 133 6.52 14.75 4.97
C CYS A 133 6.11 14.70 3.49
N THR A 134 4.82 14.50 3.21
CA THR A 134 4.30 14.22 1.88
C THR A 134 3.60 15.42 1.27
N HIS A 135 4.07 15.86 0.10
CA HIS A 135 3.41 16.82 -0.77
C HIS A 135 2.78 16.10 -1.95
N LEU A 136 1.45 15.95 -1.94
CA LEU A 136 0.71 15.19 -2.94
C LEU A 136 0.72 15.84 -4.33
N ALA A 137 0.68 17.16 -4.40
CA ALA A 137 0.74 17.93 -5.66
C ALA A 137 -0.15 17.31 -6.76
N ALA A 138 0.43 16.88 -7.90
CA ALA A 138 -0.30 16.26 -9.00
C ALA A 138 -1.13 15.03 -8.58
N ALA A 139 -0.72 14.29 -7.56
CA ALA A 139 -1.49 13.14 -7.09
C ALA A 139 -2.91 13.52 -6.63
N ASN A 140 -3.11 14.75 -6.10
CA ASN A 140 -4.43 15.29 -5.75
C ASN A 140 -5.30 15.66 -6.95
N GLU A 141 -4.72 15.73 -8.15
CA GLU A 141 -5.44 16.11 -9.37
C GLU A 141 -6.06 14.92 -10.11
N TYR A 142 -5.98 13.71 -9.53
CA TYR A 142 -6.57 12.54 -10.17
C TYR A 142 -8.08 12.69 -10.33
N LYS A 143 -8.59 12.33 -11.52
CA LYS A 143 -10.01 12.47 -11.88
C LYS A 143 -10.56 11.15 -12.41
N ILE A 144 -11.78 10.85 -12.03
CA ILE A 144 -12.51 9.65 -12.49
C ILE A 144 -12.59 9.56 -14.01
N SER A 145 -12.62 10.69 -14.74
CA SER A 145 -12.66 10.72 -16.19
C SER A 145 -11.44 10.03 -16.83
N HIS A 146 -10.29 10.01 -16.17
CA HIS A 146 -9.13 9.25 -16.62
C HIS A 146 -9.39 7.74 -16.55
N LEU A 147 -9.88 7.24 -15.40
CA LEU A 147 -10.24 5.83 -15.24
C LEU A 147 -11.29 5.40 -16.26
N GLN A 148 -12.31 6.25 -16.46
CA GLN A 148 -13.43 5.99 -17.37
C GLN A 148 -13.12 6.24 -18.85
N SER A 149 -11.89 6.71 -19.19
CA SER A 149 -11.51 6.78 -20.59
C SER A 149 -11.57 5.37 -21.22
N PRO A 150 -12.00 5.24 -22.49
CA PRO A 150 -12.20 3.92 -23.10
C PRO A 150 -10.95 3.02 -23.04
N GLU A 151 -9.77 3.61 -23.13
CA GLU A 151 -8.50 2.91 -23.12
C GLU A 151 -8.15 2.37 -21.73
N VAL A 152 -8.24 3.23 -20.70
CA VAL A 152 -7.90 2.85 -19.31
C VAL A 152 -8.97 1.92 -18.76
N TRP A 153 -10.25 2.18 -19.02
CA TRP A 153 -11.33 1.32 -18.57
C TRP A 153 -11.24 -0.10 -19.15
N LYS A 154 -10.88 -0.21 -20.43
CA LYS A 154 -10.64 -1.52 -21.05
C LYS A 154 -9.52 -2.30 -20.37
N LEU A 155 -8.48 -1.63 -19.89
CA LEU A 155 -7.42 -2.26 -19.11
C LEU A 155 -7.92 -2.66 -17.72
N ALA A 156 -8.69 -1.80 -17.06
CA ALA A 156 -9.29 -2.11 -15.77
C ALA A 156 -10.22 -3.34 -15.87
N GLN A 157 -11.01 -3.45 -16.92
CA GLN A 157 -11.87 -4.60 -17.15
C GLN A 157 -11.12 -5.93 -17.32
N GLN A 158 -9.88 -5.92 -17.76
CA GLN A 158 -9.06 -7.14 -17.87
C GLN A 158 -8.61 -7.68 -16.52
N ALA A 159 -8.40 -6.82 -15.52
CA ALA A 159 -7.91 -7.23 -14.22
C ALA A 159 -8.96 -8.03 -13.45
N LYS A 160 -8.50 -9.04 -12.72
CA LYS A 160 -9.33 -9.90 -11.86
C LYS A 160 -9.35 -9.44 -10.41
N VAL A 161 -8.31 -8.71 -10.01
CA VAL A 161 -8.11 -8.20 -8.67
C VAL A 161 -7.86 -6.69 -8.76
N TYR A 162 -8.58 -5.93 -7.96
CA TYR A 162 -8.35 -4.51 -7.76
C TYR A 162 -7.81 -4.28 -6.35
N PHE A 163 -6.71 -3.57 -6.25
CA PHE A 163 -6.15 -3.09 -4.99
C PHE A 163 -6.18 -1.57 -4.98
N VAL A 164 -6.80 -0.99 -3.96
CA VAL A 164 -6.86 0.47 -3.78
C VAL A 164 -6.24 0.84 -2.45
N GLY A 165 -5.26 1.73 -2.47
CA GLY A 165 -4.68 2.28 -1.25
C GLY A 165 -5.62 3.31 -0.61
N GLY A 166 -5.68 3.30 0.73
CA GLY A 166 -6.57 4.17 1.50
C GLY A 166 -6.29 5.66 1.33
N TYR A 167 -5.06 6.04 1.01
CA TYR A 167 -4.75 7.45 0.71
C TYR A 167 -5.56 8.01 -0.46
N HIS A 168 -6.06 7.18 -1.38
CA HIS A 168 -6.87 7.65 -2.50
C HIS A 168 -8.26 8.14 -2.09
N LEU A 169 -8.72 7.80 -0.86
CA LEU A 169 -9.95 8.36 -0.27
C LEU A 169 -9.86 9.88 -0.11
N THR A 170 -8.67 10.44 0.02
CA THR A 170 -8.45 11.88 0.11
C THR A 170 -8.51 12.58 -1.24
N VAL A 171 -8.54 11.84 -2.35
CA VAL A 171 -8.38 12.36 -3.71
C VAL A 171 -9.61 12.14 -4.58
N CYS A 172 -10.02 10.88 -4.80
CA CYS A 172 -11.08 10.59 -5.77
C CYS A 172 -11.91 9.35 -5.38
N VAL A 173 -12.81 9.52 -4.42
CA VAL A 173 -13.76 8.46 -4.01
C VAL A 173 -14.57 7.91 -5.19
N PRO A 174 -15.04 8.73 -6.17
CA PRO A 174 -15.76 8.20 -7.33
C PRO A 174 -14.94 7.18 -8.14
N ALA A 175 -13.63 7.31 -8.24
CA ALA A 175 -12.80 6.34 -8.94
C ALA A 175 -12.69 5.01 -8.16
N ILE A 176 -12.61 5.09 -6.83
CA ILE A 176 -12.64 3.91 -5.96
C ILE A 176 -13.96 3.17 -6.12
N MET A 177 -15.08 3.91 -6.06
CA MET A 177 -16.41 3.34 -6.19
C MET A 177 -16.64 2.69 -7.55
N ALA A 178 -16.17 3.31 -8.65
CA ALA A 178 -16.28 2.73 -9.98
C ALA A 178 -15.58 1.35 -10.07
N LEU A 179 -14.40 1.20 -9.46
CA LEU A 179 -13.71 -0.11 -9.38
C LEU A 179 -14.43 -1.08 -8.45
N ALA A 180 -14.95 -0.61 -7.31
CA ALA A 180 -15.65 -1.42 -6.34
C ALA A 180 -16.96 -2.00 -6.91
N GLU A 181 -17.74 -1.16 -7.61
CA GLU A 181 -18.98 -1.56 -8.29
C GLU A 181 -18.71 -2.51 -9.46
N GLU A 182 -17.68 -2.24 -10.26
CA GLU A 182 -17.26 -3.15 -11.34
C GLU A 182 -16.84 -4.51 -10.77
N ALA A 183 -16.11 -4.51 -9.65
CA ALA A 183 -15.69 -5.74 -8.99
C ALA A 183 -16.90 -6.55 -8.51
N ALA A 184 -17.88 -5.89 -7.88
CA ALA A 184 -19.11 -6.56 -7.42
C ALA A 184 -19.95 -7.10 -8.57
N LYS A 185 -20.02 -6.36 -9.69
CA LYS A 185 -20.80 -6.73 -10.87
C LYS A 185 -20.17 -7.90 -11.64
N GLU A 186 -18.87 -7.91 -11.81
CA GLU A 186 -18.13 -8.86 -12.65
C GLU A 186 -17.42 -9.97 -11.83
N ASP A 187 -17.81 -10.13 -10.55
CA ASP A 187 -17.25 -11.13 -9.61
C ASP A 187 -15.73 -11.08 -9.48
N LYS A 188 -15.16 -9.87 -9.50
CA LYS A 188 -13.74 -9.63 -9.27
C LYS A 188 -13.45 -9.41 -7.79
N VAL A 189 -12.20 -9.52 -7.39
CA VAL A 189 -11.79 -9.29 -6.01
C VAL A 189 -11.47 -7.81 -5.80
N PHE A 190 -12.08 -7.20 -4.77
CA PHE A 190 -11.81 -5.83 -4.38
C PHE A 190 -11.10 -5.77 -3.03
N ILE A 191 -9.89 -5.24 -3.01
CA ILE A 191 -9.00 -5.14 -1.86
C ILE A 191 -8.71 -3.67 -1.58
N MET A 192 -8.81 -3.26 -0.31
CA MET A 192 -8.31 -1.95 0.11
C MET A 192 -7.30 -2.08 1.24
N SER A 193 -6.47 -1.04 1.40
CA SER A 193 -5.70 -0.82 2.63
C SER A 193 -6.23 0.37 3.41
N LEU A 194 -6.03 0.39 4.73
CA LEU A 194 -6.31 1.56 5.58
C LEU A 194 -5.24 2.64 5.41
N SER A 195 -4.03 2.24 5.07
CA SER A 195 -2.87 3.06 4.68
C SER A 195 -2.27 3.95 5.77
N ALA A 196 -3.07 4.61 6.59
CA ALA A 196 -2.58 5.48 7.67
C ALA A 196 -3.64 5.71 8.75
N PRO A 197 -3.24 5.96 10.01
CA PRO A 197 -4.17 6.19 11.13
C PRO A 197 -5.13 7.37 10.91
N PHE A 198 -4.70 8.41 10.20
CA PHE A 198 -5.55 9.57 9.95
C PHE A 198 -6.68 9.30 8.93
N ILE A 199 -6.56 8.27 8.10
CA ILE A 199 -7.60 7.91 7.12
C ILE A 199 -8.91 7.54 7.83
N PRO A 200 -8.97 6.54 8.73
CA PRO A 200 -10.21 6.25 9.43
C PRO A 200 -10.68 7.38 10.34
N LEU A 201 -9.78 8.22 10.86
CA LEU A 201 -10.17 9.34 11.74
C LEU A 201 -10.86 10.49 11.00
N PHE A 202 -10.35 10.88 9.83
CA PHE A 202 -10.80 12.08 9.13
C PHE A 202 -11.62 11.79 7.86
N PHE A 203 -11.56 10.56 7.32
CA PHE A 203 -12.26 10.15 6.10
C PHE A 203 -13.21 8.98 6.36
N LYS A 204 -13.82 8.95 7.56
CA LYS A 204 -14.68 7.85 8.01
C LYS A 204 -15.89 7.62 7.11
N ASP A 205 -16.49 8.68 6.58
CA ASP A 205 -17.69 8.57 5.73
C ASP A 205 -17.35 7.96 4.37
N GLN A 206 -16.23 8.39 3.77
CA GLN A 206 -15.70 7.83 2.53
C GLN A 206 -15.27 6.37 2.73
N LEU A 207 -14.66 6.08 3.88
CA LEU A 207 -14.27 4.71 4.24
C LEU A 207 -15.49 3.82 4.43
N ALA A 208 -16.55 4.33 5.07
CA ALA A 208 -17.81 3.61 5.25
C ALA A 208 -18.52 3.33 3.91
N GLU A 209 -18.47 4.26 2.95
CA GLU A 209 -19.02 4.07 1.61
C GLU A 209 -18.34 2.92 0.88
N THR A 210 -17.00 2.89 0.88
CA THR A 210 -16.21 1.86 0.19
C THR A 210 -16.24 0.51 0.90
N SER A 211 -16.42 0.51 2.23
CA SER A 211 -16.40 -0.71 3.06
C SER A 211 -17.45 -1.74 2.65
N LYS A 212 -18.54 -1.31 2.02
CA LYS A 212 -19.61 -2.18 1.53
C LYS A 212 -19.14 -3.17 0.46
N TYR A 213 -17.98 -2.91 -0.16
CA TYR A 213 -17.47 -3.68 -1.29
C TYR A 213 -16.21 -4.48 -0.97
N TRP A 214 -15.56 -4.26 0.20
CA TRP A 214 -14.31 -4.94 0.51
C TRP A 214 -14.47 -6.47 0.58
N ASP A 215 -13.73 -7.15 -0.25
CA ASP A 215 -13.47 -8.58 -0.07
C ASP A 215 -12.32 -8.79 0.92
N TYR A 216 -11.30 -7.94 0.82
CA TYR A 216 -10.21 -7.88 1.79
C TYR A 216 -9.94 -6.44 2.20
N ILE A 217 -9.60 -6.24 3.46
CA ILE A 217 -9.08 -4.99 4.00
C ILE A 217 -7.80 -5.28 4.76
N ILE A 218 -6.73 -4.54 4.44
CA ILE A 218 -5.41 -4.69 5.03
C ILE A 218 -5.09 -3.42 5.81
N GLY A 219 -4.50 -3.58 6.99
CA GLY A 219 -4.02 -2.48 7.81
C GLY A 219 -3.03 -2.96 8.85
N ASN A 220 -2.54 -2.03 9.68
CA ASN A 220 -1.75 -2.35 10.86
C ASN A 220 -2.55 -2.12 12.16
N GLU A 221 -1.97 -2.47 13.30
CA GLU A 221 -2.61 -2.35 14.61
C GLU A 221 -2.95 -0.90 14.98
N THR A 222 -2.17 0.08 14.50
CA THR A 222 -2.42 1.50 14.77
C THR A 222 -3.60 1.99 13.94
N GLU A 223 -3.67 1.62 12.68
CA GLU A 223 -4.79 1.92 11.77
C GLU A 223 -6.08 1.25 12.25
N ALA A 224 -5.99 0.00 12.73
CA ALA A 224 -7.12 -0.72 13.34
C ALA A 224 -7.68 0.04 14.56
N ARG A 225 -6.82 0.47 15.48
CA ARG A 225 -7.24 1.25 16.65
C ARG A 225 -7.84 2.60 16.28
N SER A 226 -7.27 3.26 15.27
CA SER A 226 -7.80 4.53 14.75
C SER A 226 -9.18 4.34 14.10
N TRP A 227 -9.40 3.22 13.43
CA TRP A 227 -10.72 2.87 12.92
C TRP A 227 -11.72 2.68 14.06
N ALA A 228 -11.37 1.91 15.09
CA ALA A 228 -12.24 1.69 16.24
C ALA A 228 -12.60 3.02 16.94
N GLU A 229 -11.62 3.89 17.17
CA GLU A 229 -11.82 5.22 17.73
C GLU A 229 -12.80 6.07 16.88
N SER A 230 -12.63 6.07 15.56
CA SER A 230 -13.48 6.83 14.62
C SER A 230 -14.93 6.37 14.64
N GLN A 231 -15.18 5.08 14.98
CA GLN A 231 -16.51 4.48 15.09
C GLN A 231 -17.07 4.56 16.53
N GLY A 232 -16.34 5.14 17.49
CA GLY A 232 -16.76 5.26 18.87
C GLY A 232 -16.62 3.97 19.69
N HIS A 233 -15.81 3.02 19.25
CA HIS A 233 -15.48 1.83 20.03
C HIS A 233 -14.33 2.14 21.01
N GLU A 234 -14.45 1.67 22.25
CA GLU A 234 -13.43 1.87 23.30
C GLU A 234 -12.32 0.81 23.24
N THR A 235 -12.58 -0.33 22.61
CA THR A 235 -11.62 -1.43 22.53
C THR A 235 -10.36 -1.03 21.77
N LYS A 236 -9.22 -1.53 22.26
CA LYS A 236 -7.91 -1.43 21.61
C LYS A 236 -7.37 -2.81 21.22
N ASP A 237 -8.12 -3.86 21.49
CA ASP A 237 -7.77 -5.22 21.10
C ASP A 237 -7.97 -5.38 19.58
N VAL A 238 -6.87 -5.66 18.90
CA VAL A 238 -6.85 -5.78 17.43
C VAL A 238 -7.73 -6.93 16.95
N LYS A 239 -7.89 -8.00 17.73
CA LYS A 239 -8.77 -9.14 17.39
C LYS A 239 -10.23 -8.73 17.42
N GLU A 240 -10.65 -8.03 18.49
CA GLU A 240 -12.02 -7.50 18.59
C GLU A 240 -12.31 -6.52 17.47
N ILE A 241 -11.36 -5.62 17.17
CA ILE A 241 -11.50 -4.65 16.08
C ILE A 241 -11.59 -5.36 14.73
N ALA A 242 -10.77 -6.37 14.49
CA ALA A 242 -10.81 -7.14 13.24
C ALA A 242 -12.18 -7.80 13.03
N GLN A 243 -12.78 -8.36 14.10
CA GLN A 243 -14.12 -8.93 14.01
C GLN A 243 -15.19 -7.88 13.73
N LEU A 244 -15.11 -6.71 14.40
CA LEU A 244 -16.05 -5.61 14.15
C LEU A 244 -16.00 -5.15 12.68
N VAL A 245 -14.81 -5.03 12.12
CA VAL A 245 -14.63 -4.65 10.70
C VAL A 245 -15.11 -5.77 9.77
N ALA A 246 -14.85 -7.04 10.10
CA ALA A 246 -15.28 -8.17 9.30
C ALA A 246 -16.82 -8.24 9.17
N ASP A 247 -17.52 -7.94 10.24
CA ASP A 247 -18.99 -8.04 10.31
C ASP A 247 -19.74 -6.80 9.81
N LEU A 248 -19.04 -5.77 9.30
CA LEU A 248 -19.69 -4.62 8.65
C LEU A 248 -20.61 -5.07 7.49
N PRO A 249 -21.72 -4.36 7.22
CA PRO A 249 -22.57 -4.63 6.08
C PRO A 249 -21.79 -4.70 4.77
N LYS A 250 -22.20 -5.60 3.86
CA LYS A 250 -21.55 -5.80 2.56
C LYS A 250 -22.55 -5.92 1.44
N GLU A 251 -22.32 -5.19 0.34
CA GLU A 251 -23.15 -5.24 -0.89
C GLU A 251 -22.76 -6.45 -1.76
N ASN A 252 -21.44 -6.63 -1.99
CA ASN A 252 -20.96 -7.82 -2.68
C ASN A 252 -21.07 -9.04 -1.76
N LYS A 253 -22.04 -9.92 -2.05
CA LYS A 253 -22.32 -11.11 -1.25
C LYS A 253 -21.65 -12.39 -1.77
N GLY A 254 -20.93 -12.30 -2.89
CA GLY A 254 -20.25 -13.44 -3.50
C GLY A 254 -19.09 -13.99 -2.66
N ARG A 255 -18.47 -13.13 -1.85
CA ARG A 255 -17.34 -13.49 -0.96
C ARG A 255 -17.58 -12.94 0.44
N LYS A 256 -17.10 -13.65 1.46
CA LYS A 256 -16.99 -13.13 2.81
C LYS A 256 -15.88 -12.07 2.87
N ARG A 257 -16.06 -11.02 3.68
CA ARG A 257 -14.97 -10.08 3.96
C ARG A 257 -13.93 -10.74 4.84
N THR A 258 -12.67 -10.56 4.48
CA THR A 258 -11.52 -10.94 5.29
C THR A 258 -10.75 -9.70 5.69
N VAL A 259 -10.52 -9.54 6.98
CA VAL A 259 -9.76 -8.45 7.59
C VAL A 259 -8.39 -8.96 7.96
N ILE A 260 -7.35 -8.22 7.64
CA ILE A 260 -5.95 -8.61 7.87
C ILE A 260 -5.25 -7.43 8.54
N PHE A 261 -4.87 -7.59 9.81
CA PHE A 261 -4.13 -6.58 10.54
C PHE A 261 -2.75 -7.10 10.94
N THR A 262 -1.73 -6.50 10.35
CA THR A 262 -0.32 -6.74 10.71
C THR A 262 0.03 -6.02 12.02
N GLN A 263 0.99 -6.54 12.78
CA GLN A 263 1.39 -5.98 14.07
C GLN A 263 2.92 -5.95 14.24
N GLY A 264 3.63 -5.52 13.21
CA GLY A 264 5.09 -5.43 13.25
C GLY A 264 5.74 -6.79 13.51
N THR A 265 6.29 -6.98 14.71
CA THR A 265 6.92 -8.24 15.14
C THR A 265 5.95 -9.24 15.77
N GLU A 266 4.70 -8.83 16.01
CA GLU A 266 3.65 -9.68 16.55
C GLU A 266 2.90 -10.41 15.43
N SER A 267 2.07 -11.38 15.79
CA SER A 267 1.27 -12.15 14.83
C SER A 267 0.31 -11.29 14.04
N THR A 268 0.16 -11.58 12.75
CA THR A 268 -0.89 -10.99 11.93
C THR A 268 -2.24 -11.56 12.31
N VAL A 269 -3.19 -10.68 12.62
CA VAL A 269 -4.56 -11.02 13.01
C VAL A 269 -5.44 -11.07 11.77
N VAL A 270 -6.24 -12.15 11.64
CA VAL A 270 -7.16 -12.34 10.51
C VAL A 270 -8.54 -12.73 11.03
N ALA A 271 -9.55 -11.92 10.65
CA ALA A 271 -10.95 -12.18 10.93
C ALA A 271 -11.73 -12.35 9.61
N VAL A 272 -12.66 -13.30 9.57
CA VAL A 272 -13.50 -13.57 8.41
C VAL A 272 -14.96 -13.34 8.78
N GLN A 273 -15.69 -12.62 7.94
CA GLN A 273 -17.09 -12.27 8.14
C GLN A 273 -17.94 -13.49 8.50
N GLY A 274 -18.65 -13.39 9.64
CA GLY A 274 -19.52 -14.44 10.15
C GLY A 274 -18.80 -15.67 10.71
N GLU A 275 -17.47 -15.65 10.84
CA GLU A 275 -16.71 -16.65 11.55
C GLU A 275 -16.35 -16.12 12.94
N LYS A 276 -16.40 -16.99 13.96
CA LYS A 276 -16.07 -16.61 15.35
C LYS A 276 -14.59 -16.80 15.67
N GLU A 277 -13.94 -17.65 14.90
CA GLU A 277 -12.52 -17.95 15.07
C GLU A 277 -11.69 -16.86 14.42
N ILE A 278 -10.87 -16.22 15.21
CA ILE A 278 -9.85 -15.27 14.73
C ILE A 278 -8.55 -16.03 14.58
N LYS A 279 -7.99 -16.02 13.37
CA LYS A 279 -6.72 -16.65 13.09
C LYS A 279 -5.57 -15.70 13.39
N GLU A 280 -4.49 -16.26 13.92
CA GLU A 280 -3.23 -15.57 14.15
C GLU A 280 -2.13 -16.27 13.35
N PHE A 281 -1.41 -15.49 12.56
CA PHE A 281 -0.30 -15.98 11.74
C PHE A 281 1.00 -15.43 12.29
N GLY A 282 1.87 -16.30 12.78
CA GLY A 282 3.21 -15.95 13.22
C GLY A 282 4.01 -15.36 12.05
N ILE A 283 4.95 -14.49 12.36
CA ILE A 283 5.85 -13.90 11.37
C ILE A 283 7.16 -14.69 11.29
N LYS A 284 7.83 -14.62 10.14
CA LYS A 284 9.16 -15.16 9.96
C LYS A 284 10.18 -14.26 10.66
N GLU A 285 11.02 -14.87 11.51
CA GLU A 285 12.10 -14.14 12.17
C GLU A 285 13.13 -13.63 11.14
N VAL A 286 13.45 -12.35 11.22
CA VAL A 286 14.58 -11.75 10.50
C VAL A 286 15.56 -11.25 11.54
N LYS A 287 16.82 -11.67 11.44
CA LYS A 287 17.86 -11.26 12.38
C LYS A 287 18.04 -9.75 12.36
N LYS A 288 18.20 -9.15 13.51
CA LYS A 288 18.33 -7.69 13.66
C LYS A 288 19.45 -7.11 12.81
N GLU A 289 20.56 -7.84 12.67
CA GLU A 289 21.70 -7.45 11.84
C GLU A 289 21.42 -7.47 10.32
N ASP A 290 20.41 -8.20 9.89
CA ASP A 290 19.99 -8.30 8.49
C ASP A 290 18.95 -7.20 8.12
N ILE A 291 18.39 -6.49 9.11
CA ILE A 291 17.40 -5.44 8.87
C ILE A 291 18.12 -4.16 8.44
N CYS A 292 17.85 -3.74 7.21
CA CYS A 292 18.35 -2.50 6.64
C CYS A 292 17.36 -1.35 6.82
N ASP A 293 16.11 -1.56 6.43
CA ASP A 293 15.06 -0.53 6.46
C ASP A 293 13.68 -1.19 6.58
N THR A 294 12.87 -0.75 7.53
CA THR A 294 11.50 -1.26 7.71
C THR A 294 10.45 -0.47 6.93
N ASN A 295 10.86 0.62 6.26
CA ASN A 295 9.96 1.38 5.41
C ASN A 295 9.44 0.54 4.23
N GLY A 296 8.14 0.55 4.00
CA GLY A 296 7.50 -0.23 2.95
C GLY A 296 7.27 -1.72 3.28
N ALA A 297 7.58 -2.16 4.51
CA ALA A 297 7.31 -3.55 4.93
C ALA A 297 5.81 -3.91 4.82
N GLY A 298 4.93 -2.97 5.18
CA GLY A 298 3.48 -3.11 5.01
C GLY A 298 3.06 -3.20 3.54
N ASP A 299 3.67 -2.39 2.68
CA ASP A 299 3.43 -2.43 1.23
C ASP A 299 3.91 -3.74 0.62
N ALA A 300 5.06 -4.23 1.08
CA ALA A 300 5.61 -5.52 0.67
C ALA A 300 4.71 -6.68 1.12
N PHE A 301 4.23 -6.65 2.37
CA PHE A 301 3.24 -7.62 2.85
C PHE A 301 1.99 -7.61 1.96
N ALA A 302 1.41 -6.43 1.72
CA ALA A 302 0.26 -6.30 0.85
C ALA A 302 0.55 -6.81 -0.57
N GLY A 303 1.73 -6.53 -1.13
CA GLY A 303 2.16 -7.00 -2.44
C GLY A 303 2.23 -8.52 -2.53
N GLY A 304 2.83 -9.18 -1.54
CA GLY A 304 2.91 -10.64 -1.47
C GLY A 304 1.54 -11.28 -1.29
N PHE A 305 0.72 -10.73 -0.39
CA PHE A 305 -0.66 -11.18 -0.17
C PHE A 305 -1.50 -11.09 -1.44
N VAL A 306 -1.49 -9.93 -2.09
CA VAL A 306 -2.26 -9.69 -3.32
C VAL A 306 -1.79 -10.58 -4.45
N ALA A 307 -0.48 -10.86 -4.56
CA ALA A 307 0.04 -11.82 -5.53
C ALA A 307 -0.54 -13.23 -5.30
N GLY A 308 -0.60 -13.68 -4.05
CA GLY A 308 -1.24 -14.95 -3.68
C GLY A 308 -2.72 -14.99 -4.09
N VAL A 309 -3.47 -13.92 -3.83
CA VAL A 309 -4.87 -13.80 -4.27
C VAL A 309 -5.00 -13.87 -5.80
N VAL A 310 -4.13 -13.18 -6.54
CA VAL A 310 -4.11 -13.23 -8.02
C VAL A 310 -3.84 -14.63 -8.54
N GLU A 311 -2.95 -15.38 -7.89
CA GLU A 311 -2.64 -16.77 -8.23
C GLU A 311 -3.70 -17.79 -7.76
N GLY A 312 -4.72 -17.35 -7.02
CA GLY A 312 -5.76 -18.23 -6.47
C GLY A 312 -5.28 -19.11 -5.33
N LYS A 313 -4.25 -18.68 -4.62
CA LYS A 313 -3.74 -19.37 -3.42
C LYS A 313 -4.77 -19.34 -2.28
N SER A 314 -4.61 -20.25 -1.34
CA SER A 314 -5.37 -20.21 -0.10
C SER A 314 -5.07 -18.92 0.70
N LEU A 315 -5.96 -18.58 1.64
CA LEU A 315 -5.74 -17.44 2.53
C LEU A 315 -4.42 -17.59 3.30
N ASP A 316 -4.17 -18.76 3.85
CA ASP A 316 -2.98 -19.07 4.65
C ASP A 316 -1.69 -18.92 3.80
N GLU A 317 -1.69 -19.43 2.55
CA GLU A 317 -0.56 -19.25 1.63
C GLU A 317 -0.38 -17.78 1.23
N SER A 318 -1.47 -17.05 0.98
CA SER A 318 -1.40 -15.63 0.61
C SER A 318 -0.82 -14.77 1.74
N ILE A 319 -1.18 -15.06 3.01
CA ILE A 319 -0.59 -14.42 4.19
C ILE A 319 0.91 -14.74 4.28
N ASP A 320 1.29 -16.01 4.11
CA ASP A 320 2.69 -16.43 4.13
C ASP A 320 3.52 -15.76 3.02
N MET A 321 2.95 -15.64 1.81
CA MET A 321 3.59 -14.87 0.72
C MET A 321 3.78 -13.40 1.09
N GLY A 322 2.82 -12.79 1.80
CA GLY A 322 2.93 -11.45 2.35
C GLY A 322 4.10 -11.32 3.33
N HIS A 323 4.17 -12.21 4.32
CA HIS A 323 5.26 -12.23 5.29
C HIS A 323 6.62 -12.50 4.63
N TRP A 324 6.68 -13.44 3.68
CA TRP A 324 7.89 -13.73 2.93
C TRP A 324 8.41 -12.50 2.19
N LEU A 325 7.54 -11.80 1.45
CA LEU A 325 7.96 -10.64 0.68
C LEU A 325 8.37 -9.47 1.57
N ALA A 326 7.65 -9.25 2.70
CA ALA A 326 8.04 -8.27 3.70
C ALA A 326 9.43 -8.58 4.29
N SER A 327 9.71 -9.86 4.58
CA SER A 327 11.02 -10.30 5.10
C SER A 327 12.18 -10.09 4.12
N LEU A 328 11.91 -10.04 2.82
CA LEU A 328 12.91 -9.66 1.81
C LEU A 328 13.08 -8.14 1.74
N SER A 329 11.97 -7.40 1.73
CA SER A 329 12.00 -5.95 1.60
C SER A 329 12.77 -5.27 2.73
N ILE A 330 12.58 -5.69 3.99
CA ILE A 330 13.26 -5.07 5.13
C ILE A 330 14.78 -5.26 5.15
N LYS A 331 15.34 -6.10 4.28
CA LYS A 331 16.79 -6.27 4.09
C LYS A 331 17.38 -5.32 3.06
N GLU A 332 16.53 -4.60 2.35
CA GLU A 332 16.91 -3.61 1.34
C GLU A 332 16.66 -2.18 1.85
N LEU A 333 17.26 -1.19 1.19
CA LEU A 333 17.00 0.22 1.50
C LEU A 333 15.75 0.69 0.76
N GLY A 334 14.71 1.12 1.50
CA GLY A 334 13.41 1.49 0.95
C GLY A 334 12.62 0.27 0.43
N PRO A 335 11.46 0.49 -0.21
CA PRO A 335 10.57 -0.57 -0.67
C PRO A 335 11.10 -1.24 -1.95
N GLN A 336 12.17 -2.00 -1.80
CA GLN A 336 12.87 -2.72 -2.87
C GLN A 336 12.99 -4.20 -2.54
N TYR A 337 13.43 -4.99 -3.50
CA TYR A 337 13.59 -6.44 -3.40
C TYR A 337 14.92 -6.89 -3.98
N PRO A 338 15.53 -7.97 -3.46
CA PRO A 338 16.82 -8.45 -3.92
C PRO A 338 16.80 -8.94 -5.38
N PHE A 339 17.92 -8.75 -6.08
CA PHE A 339 18.17 -9.32 -7.40
C PHE A 339 19.44 -10.21 -7.36
N PRO A 340 19.42 -11.38 -8.07
CA PRO A 340 18.34 -11.91 -8.90
C PRO A 340 17.07 -12.21 -8.08
N LYS A 341 15.91 -12.21 -8.73
CA LYS A 341 14.63 -12.50 -8.07
C LYS A 341 14.69 -13.84 -7.33
N GLN A 342 14.24 -13.83 -6.09
CA GLN A 342 14.03 -15.06 -5.32
C GLN A 342 12.63 -15.62 -5.60
N SER A 343 12.51 -16.93 -5.60
CA SER A 343 11.22 -17.61 -5.73
C SER A 343 10.64 -17.86 -4.34
N TYR A 344 9.36 -17.58 -4.18
CA TYR A 344 8.64 -17.90 -2.96
C TYR A 344 8.74 -19.39 -2.65
N GLN A 345 9.01 -19.68 -1.39
CA GLN A 345 8.94 -21.02 -0.80
C GLN A 345 8.08 -20.92 0.47
N PRO A 346 7.11 -21.81 0.64
CA PRO A 346 6.29 -21.82 1.84
C PRO A 346 7.14 -21.88 3.11
N THR A 347 6.79 -21.07 4.10
CA THR A 347 7.50 -21.02 5.36
C THR A 347 7.30 -22.33 6.14
N SER A 348 8.38 -22.94 6.58
CA SER A 348 8.27 -24.12 7.43
C SER A 348 7.71 -23.75 8.80
N LYS A 349 6.93 -24.66 9.44
CA LYS A 349 6.35 -24.42 10.77
C LYS A 349 7.40 -24.09 11.84
N ASN A 350 8.64 -24.48 11.62
CA ASN A 350 9.74 -24.25 12.56
C ASN A 350 10.41 -22.86 12.41
N ASP A 351 10.07 -22.13 11.34
CA ASP A 351 10.65 -20.82 11.02
C ASP A 351 9.81 -19.65 11.53
N PHE A 352 8.64 -19.92 12.13
CA PHE A 352 7.83 -18.88 12.74
C PHE A 352 8.35 -18.55 14.14
N LEU A 353 8.32 -17.26 14.50
CA LEU A 353 8.46 -16.84 15.88
C LEU A 353 7.40 -17.58 16.72
N SER A 354 7.83 -18.25 17.77
CA SER A 354 6.91 -18.93 18.69
C SER A 354 6.00 -17.88 19.31
N VAL A 355 4.71 -18.00 19.02
CA VAL A 355 3.67 -17.24 19.73
C VAL A 355 3.63 -17.80 21.15
N ASN A 356 4.21 -17.05 22.12
CA ASN A 356 4.13 -17.39 23.54
C ASN A 356 2.81 -16.93 24.13
#